data_85e73670f37009f64697916bb01dda76
#
_entry.id   85e73670f37009f64697916bb01dda76
#
_cell.length_a   1.000
_cell.length_b   1.000
_cell.length_c   1.000
_cell.angle_alpha   90.00
_cell.angle_beta   90.00
_cell.angle_gamma   90.00
#
_symmetry.space_group_name_H-M   'P 1'
#
loop_
_entity.id
_entity.type
_entity.pdbx_description
1 polymer ?
#
loop_
_entity_poly.entity_id
_entity_poly.type
_entity_poly.pdbx_seq_one_letter_code
_entity_poly.pdbx_strand_id
1 'polypeptide(L)'
;MPDVTVYSTTWCPYCDRAKRLLDQRGIPFTSVNLDDDPRFRSALVELTGRSTVPQILIGSEPIGGFSELRALDQSGKLAELLAA
;
A
#
# COMPACT_ATOMS: atom_id res chain seq x y z
N MET A 1 -13.70 8.50 -3.56
CA MET A 1 -12.63 7.90 -2.72
C MET A 1 -11.43 7.63 -3.60
N PRO A 2 -10.21 8.04 -3.20
CA PRO A 2 -9.00 7.74 -3.96
C PRO A 2 -8.74 6.24 -4.06
N ASP A 3 -8.13 5.80 -5.15
CA ASP A 3 -7.74 4.41 -5.32
C ASP A 3 -6.60 4.06 -4.36
N VAL A 4 -6.67 2.87 -3.79
CA VAL A 4 -5.61 2.35 -2.93
C VAL A 4 -4.89 1.24 -3.68
N THR A 5 -3.57 1.32 -3.76
CA THR A 5 -2.73 0.32 -4.41
C THR A 5 -1.71 -0.22 -3.41
N VAL A 6 -1.57 -1.53 -3.35
CA VAL A 6 -0.60 -2.20 -2.49
C VAL A 6 0.39 -2.96 -3.37
N TYR A 7 1.65 -2.55 -3.33
CA TYR A 7 2.74 -3.28 -3.98
C TYR A 7 3.28 -4.31 -3.00
N SER A 8 3.35 -5.56 -3.45
CA SER A 8 3.73 -6.70 -2.62
C SER A 8 4.58 -7.69 -3.41
N THR A 9 5.04 -8.76 -2.73
CA THR A 9 5.69 -9.90 -3.35
C THR A 9 4.93 -11.16 -2.96
N THR A 10 5.25 -12.29 -3.61
CA THR A 10 4.57 -13.56 -3.38
C THR A 10 4.66 -14.01 -1.93
N TRP A 11 5.82 -13.78 -1.29
CA TRP A 11 5.99 -14.12 0.13
C TRP A 11 6.40 -12.88 0.91
N CYS A 12 5.42 -12.27 1.58
CA CYS A 12 5.66 -11.06 2.36
C CYS A 12 4.65 -10.98 3.50
N PRO A 13 5.04 -11.37 4.73
CA PRO A 13 4.12 -11.32 5.87
C PRO A 13 3.59 -9.92 6.18
N TYR A 14 4.41 -8.88 6.04
CA TYR A 14 3.97 -7.50 6.26
C TYR A 14 3.01 -7.03 5.17
N CYS A 15 3.17 -7.51 3.94
CA CYS A 15 2.22 -7.25 2.88
C CYS A 15 0.85 -7.84 3.21
N ASP A 16 0.83 -9.05 3.73
CA ASP A 16 -0.40 -9.72 4.17
C ASP A 16 -1.07 -8.95 5.30
N ARG A 17 -0.29 -8.44 6.24
CA ARG A 17 -0.81 -7.60 7.33
C ARG A 17 -1.42 -6.32 6.83
N ALA A 18 -0.78 -5.66 5.87
CA ALA A 18 -1.30 -4.42 5.27
C ALA A 18 -2.62 -4.67 4.56
N LYS A 19 -2.70 -5.74 3.78
CA LYS A 19 -3.93 -6.13 3.07
C LYS A 19 -5.04 -6.47 4.04
N ARG A 20 -4.73 -7.20 5.11
CA ARG A 20 -5.70 -7.55 6.14
C ARG A 20 -6.25 -6.32 6.84
N LEU A 21 -5.39 -5.35 7.15
CA LEU A 21 -5.83 -4.10 7.75
C LEU A 21 -6.83 -3.36 6.86
N LEU A 22 -6.52 -3.25 5.58
CA LEU A 22 -7.42 -2.62 4.62
C LEU A 22 -8.76 -3.37 4.52
N ASP A 23 -8.72 -4.69 4.47
CA ASP A 23 -9.93 -5.52 4.45
C ASP A 23 -10.78 -5.32 5.70
N GLN A 24 -10.15 -5.27 6.87
CA GLN A 24 -10.85 -5.06 8.14
C GLN A 24 -11.55 -3.71 8.21
N ARG A 25 -11.02 -2.71 7.51
CA ARG A 25 -11.62 -1.38 7.44
C ARG A 25 -12.60 -1.22 6.28
N GLY A 26 -12.81 -2.28 5.50
CA GLY A 26 -13.69 -2.22 4.33
C GLY A 26 -13.15 -1.35 3.21
N ILE A 27 -11.83 -1.21 3.11
CA ILE A 27 -11.17 -0.38 2.11
C ILE A 27 -10.77 -1.25 0.93
N PRO A 28 -11.37 -1.07 -0.26
CA PRO A 28 -10.96 -1.82 -1.44
C PRO A 28 -9.59 -1.34 -1.91
N PHE A 29 -8.80 -2.26 -2.43
CA PHE A 29 -7.47 -1.95 -2.93
C PHE A 29 -7.11 -2.84 -4.11
N THR A 30 -6.17 -2.35 -4.93
CA THR A 30 -5.55 -3.12 -6.01
C THR A 30 -4.23 -3.66 -5.51
N SER A 31 -3.99 -4.95 -5.69
CA SER A 31 -2.73 -5.58 -5.31
C SER A 31 -1.86 -5.76 -6.56
N VAL A 32 -0.62 -5.27 -6.49
CA VAL A 32 0.37 -5.43 -7.56
C VAL A 32 1.50 -6.29 -7.02
N ASN A 33 1.69 -7.48 -7.58
CA ASN A 33 2.77 -8.38 -7.18
C ASN A 33 4.00 -8.11 -8.03
N LEU A 34 5.10 -7.70 -7.40
CA LEU A 34 6.34 -7.36 -8.09
C LEU A 34 6.96 -8.56 -8.81
N ASP A 35 6.63 -9.78 -8.36
CA ASP A 35 7.15 -10.99 -8.97
C ASP A 35 6.49 -11.32 -10.30
N ASP A 36 5.36 -10.69 -10.61
CA ASP A 36 4.63 -10.91 -11.86
C ASP A 36 5.33 -10.28 -13.07
N ASP A 37 6.06 -9.17 -12.86
CA ASP A 37 6.71 -8.45 -13.95
C ASP A 37 7.91 -7.66 -13.41
N PRO A 38 9.13 -7.86 -13.97
CA PRO A 38 10.32 -7.13 -13.52
C PRO A 38 10.18 -5.60 -13.61
N ARG A 39 9.33 -5.09 -14.51
CA ARG A 39 9.09 -3.66 -14.65
C ARG A 39 8.39 -3.04 -13.44
N PHE A 40 7.68 -3.85 -12.66
CA PHE A 40 6.96 -3.38 -11.47
C PHE A 40 7.91 -2.85 -10.40
N ARG A 41 9.12 -3.43 -10.26
CA ARG A 41 10.11 -2.92 -9.31
C ARG A 41 10.61 -1.54 -9.69
N SER A 42 10.88 -1.31 -10.97
CA SER A 42 11.28 0.01 -11.45
C SER A 42 10.17 1.03 -11.24
N ALA A 43 8.93 0.65 -11.53
CA ALA A 43 7.78 1.51 -11.32
C ALA A 43 7.61 1.86 -9.84
N LEU A 44 7.81 0.89 -8.95
CA LEU A 44 7.73 1.10 -7.51
C LEU A 44 8.73 2.16 -7.04
N VAL A 45 9.99 2.03 -7.47
CA VAL A 45 11.05 2.99 -7.11
C VAL A 45 10.73 4.38 -7.64
N GLU A 46 10.24 4.49 -8.86
CA GLU A 46 9.84 5.78 -9.43
C GLU A 46 8.69 6.44 -8.66
N LEU A 47 7.71 5.63 -8.24
CA LEU A 47 6.52 6.15 -7.55
C LEU A 47 6.76 6.47 -6.08
N THR A 48 7.62 5.71 -5.40
CA THR A 48 7.78 5.78 -3.94
C THR A 48 9.17 6.21 -3.48
N GLY A 49 10.18 6.08 -4.33
CA GLY A 49 11.57 6.27 -3.95
C GLY A 49 12.14 5.10 -3.12
N ARG A 50 11.39 4.02 -2.98
CA ARG A 50 11.78 2.85 -2.17
C ARG A 50 11.66 1.56 -2.98
N SER A 51 12.45 0.56 -2.61
CA SER A 51 12.42 -0.76 -3.25
C SER A 51 11.89 -1.87 -2.33
N THR A 52 11.47 -1.53 -1.11
CA THR A 52 10.93 -2.48 -0.14
C THR A 52 9.43 -2.65 -0.28
N VAL A 53 8.90 -3.78 0.17
CA VAL A 53 7.47 -4.08 0.20
C VAL A 53 7.02 -4.38 1.64
N PRO A 54 5.77 -4.10 2.00
CA PRO A 54 4.74 -3.49 1.17
C PRO A 54 4.98 -2.01 0.94
N GLN A 55 4.47 -1.47 -0.16
CA GLN A 55 4.36 -0.04 -0.36
C GLN A 55 2.92 0.27 -0.75
N ILE A 56 2.31 1.21 -0.06
CA ILE A 56 0.91 1.57 -0.23
C ILE A 56 0.82 2.96 -0.83
N LEU A 57 -0.02 3.11 -1.85
CA LEU A 57 -0.33 4.42 -2.44
C LEU A 57 -1.82 4.69 -2.26
N ILE A 58 -2.14 5.92 -1.91
CA ILE A 58 -3.53 6.42 -1.90
C ILE A 58 -3.61 7.47 -2.99
N GLY A 59 -4.31 7.15 -4.08
CA GLY A 59 -4.21 7.89 -5.32
C GLY A 59 -2.78 7.80 -5.84
N SER A 60 -2.12 8.95 -6.05
CA SER A 60 -0.71 9.02 -6.42
C SER A 60 0.23 9.26 -5.24
N GLU A 61 -0.32 9.34 -4.02
CA GLU A 61 0.44 9.68 -2.80
C GLU A 61 1.03 8.41 -2.18
N PRO A 62 2.37 8.27 -2.12
CA PRO A 62 2.98 7.13 -1.44
C PRO A 62 2.87 7.31 0.08
N ILE A 63 2.26 6.33 0.73
CA ILE A 63 2.06 6.33 2.19
C ILE A 63 3.26 5.72 2.90
N GLY A 64 3.87 4.71 2.27
CA GLY A 64 4.95 3.94 2.87
C GLY A 64 4.55 2.49 3.05
N GLY A 65 5.14 1.84 4.05
CA GLY A 65 4.90 0.43 4.33
C GLY A 65 3.80 0.20 5.34
N PHE A 66 3.81 -0.99 5.93
CA PHE A 66 2.80 -1.38 6.91
C PHE A 66 2.80 -0.49 8.16
N SER A 67 3.97 -0.14 8.67
CA SER A 67 4.08 0.70 9.89
C SER A 67 3.42 2.06 9.68
N GLU A 68 3.65 2.67 8.53
CA GLU A 68 3.07 3.97 8.19
C GLU A 68 1.56 3.86 7.98
N LEU A 69 1.11 2.78 7.32
CA LEU A 69 -0.33 2.53 7.15
C LEU A 69 -1.02 2.36 8.49
N ARG A 70 -0.42 1.58 9.39
CA ARG A 70 -0.95 1.34 10.72
C ARG A 70 -1.04 2.63 11.52
N ALA A 71 0.00 3.47 11.47
CA ALA A 71 0.01 4.75 12.16
C ALA A 71 -1.10 5.68 11.65
N LEU A 72 -1.33 5.72 10.36
CA LEU A 72 -2.42 6.50 9.77
C LEU A 72 -3.79 5.98 10.22
N ASP A 73 -3.95 4.66 10.27
CA ASP A 73 -5.20 4.05 10.74
C ASP A 73 -5.47 4.40 12.20
N GLN A 74 -4.46 4.26 13.06
CA GLN A 74 -4.60 4.52 14.50
C GLN A 74 -4.88 5.99 14.82
N SER A 75 -4.34 6.91 14.02
CA SER A 75 -4.54 8.36 14.23
C SER A 75 -5.84 8.89 13.61
N GLY A 76 -6.56 8.08 12.84
CA GLY A 76 -7.74 8.51 12.11
C GLY A 76 -7.45 9.19 10.78
N LYS A 77 -6.18 9.44 10.46
CA LYS A 77 -5.81 10.13 9.22
C LYS A 77 -6.08 9.30 7.97
N LEU A 78 -6.07 7.97 8.09
CA LEU A 78 -6.36 7.10 6.95
C LEU A 78 -7.78 7.37 6.43
N ALA A 79 -8.75 7.47 7.32
CA ALA A 79 -10.13 7.78 6.94
C ALA A 79 -10.23 9.17 6.29
N GLU A 80 -9.49 10.16 6.80
CA GLU A 80 -9.46 11.50 6.22
C GLU A 80 -8.91 11.50 4.80
N LEU A 81 -7.82 10.77 4.56
CA LEU A 81 -7.21 10.66 3.22
C LEU A 81 -8.16 9.99 2.23
N LEU A 82 -8.93 9.02 2.67
CA LEU A 82 -9.87 8.30 1.82
C LEU A 82 -11.16 9.07 1.58
N ALA A 83 -11.49 10.01 2.45
CA ALA A 83 -12.67 10.86 2.29
C ALA A 83 -12.44 12.01 1.31
N ALA A 84 -11.22 12.27 0.94
CA ALA A 84 -10.87 13.37 0.04
C ALA A 84 -11.35 13.16 -1.38
#